data_1e76bda3e66b154d857e013799acd287
#
_entry.id   1e76bda3e66b154d857e013799acd287
#
_cell.length_a   1.000
_cell.length_b   1.000
_cell.length_c   1.000
_cell.angle_alpha   90.00
_cell.angle_beta   90.00
_cell.angle_gamma   90.00
#
_symmetry.space_group_name_H-M   'P 1'
#
loop_
_entity.id
_entity.type
_entity.pdbx_description
1 polymer ?
#
loop_
_entity_poly.entity_id
_entity_poly.type
_entity_poly.pdbx_seq_one_letter_code
_entity_poly.pdbx_strand_id
1 'polypeptide(L)'
;MATDFPAEIERLRHTYASIAAVTDPEALRARITSLSEKAAAPDLWDDPEAAQAVTSALSHAQADLGRVEELGSRIDDLEAMVEMAGEESGEDADELLAEAESDLASISGDLSDLEIRTLLSGEYDPRDAVVTIRSGAGGVDAADFAEMLLRMYTRWAERHDYAVKVLNTSYAEEAGLKSVTFEVHAPYAYGTLSVEGGTH
;
A
#
# COMPACT_ATOMS: atom_id res chain seq x y z
N MET A 1 -1.21 23.85 15.84
CA MET A 1 -2.54 24.15 15.25
C MET A 1 -3.45 23.07 15.79
N ALA A 2 -4.63 23.38 16.24
CA ALA A 2 -5.57 22.35 16.69
C ALA A 2 -6.00 21.51 15.47
N THR A 3 -6.09 20.20 15.64
CA THR A 3 -6.53 19.27 14.61
C THR A 3 -8.02 19.46 14.32
N ASP A 4 -8.39 19.60 13.05
CA ASP A 4 -9.79 19.65 12.63
C ASP A 4 -10.30 18.21 12.44
N PHE A 5 -10.66 17.56 13.55
CA PHE A 5 -11.11 16.18 13.55
C PHE A 5 -12.29 15.91 12.62
N PRO A 6 -13.36 16.75 12.57
CA PRO A 6 -14.47 16.51 11.64
C PRO A 6 -14.01 16.42 10.18
N ALA A 7 -13.16 17.35 9.74
CA ALA A 7 -12.65 17.36 8.37
C ALA A 7 -11.73 16.16 8.08
N GLU A 8 -10.91 15.76 9.05
CA GLU A 8 -10.01 14.60 8.91
C GLU A 8 -10.81 13.29 8.89
N ILE A 9 -11.82 13.11 9.75
CA ILE A 9 -12.68 11.92 9.76
C ILE A 9 -13.47 11.80 8.46
N GLU A 10 -14.01 12.92 7.93
CA GLU A 10 -14.67 12.92 6.62
C GLU A 10 -13.73 12.45 5.50
N ARG A 11 -12.48 12.90 5.53
CA ARG A 11 -11.45 12.46 4.59
C ARG A 11 -11.15 10.97 4.69
N LEU A 12 -11.00 10.43 5.91
CA LEU A 12 -10.82 9.00 6.16
C LEU A 12 -11.99 8.19 5.61
N ARG A 13 -13.23 8.62 5.90
CA ARG A 13 -14.46 7.97 5.40
C ARG A 13 -14.54 7.97 3.88
N HIS A 14 -14.14 9.06 3.23
CA HIS A 14 -14.11 9.13 1.76
C HIS A 14 -13.10 8.14 1.16
N THR A 15 -11.88 8.10 1.71
CA THR A 15 -10.85 7.14 1.28
C THR A 15 -11.30 5.70 1.53
N TYR A 16 -11.84 5.40 2.71
CA TYR A 16 -12.40 4.10 3.05
C TYR A 16 -13.51 3.66 2.09
N ALA A 17 -14.45 4.56 1.77
CA ALA A 17 -15.53 4.25 0.83
C ALA A 17 -15.00 3.91 -0.57
N SER A 18 -13.95 4.60 -1.02
CA SER A 18 -13.29 4.32 -2.31
C SER A 18 -12.63 2.93 -2.32
N ILE A 19 -11.95 2.57 -1.23
CA ILE A 19 -11.35 1.24 -1.05
C ILE A 19 -12.43 0.17 -1.00
N ALA A 20 -13.48 0.36 -0.20
CA ALA A 20 -14.59 -0.57 -0.06
C ALA A 20 -15.34 -0.81 -1.39
N ALA A 21 -15.48 0.23 -2.22
CA ALA A 21 -16.10 0.10 -3.54
C ALA A 21 -15.31 -0.79 -4.51
N VAL A 22 -13.96 -0.81 -4.39
CA VAL A 22 -13.09 -1.66 -5.24
C VAL A 22 -12.95 -3.06 -4.64
N THR A 23 -12.80 -3.16 -3.32
CA THR A 23 -12.61 -4.44 -2.62
C THR A 23 -13.89 -5.28 -2.59
N ASP A 24 -15.05 -4.65 -2.64
CA ASP A 24 -16.39 -5.25 -2.60
C ASP A 24 -16.55 -6.26 -1.43
N PRO A 25 -16.74 -5.78 -0.19
CA PRO A 25 -16.87 -6.64 1.00
C PRO A 25 -18.01 -7.67 0.89
N GLU A 26 -19.11 -7.35 0.17
CA GLU A 26 -20.21 -8.28 -0.04
C GLU A 26 -19.79 -9.45 -0.95
N ALA A 27 -19.07 -9.16 -2.04
CA ALA A 27 -18.52 -10.22 -2.89
C ALA A 27 -17.46 -11.05 -2.13
N LEU A 28 -16.66 -10.45 -1.25
CA LEU A 28 -15.73 -11.18 -0.39
C LEU A 28 -16.45 -12.12 0.58
N ARG A 29 -17.54 -11.67 1.23
CA ARG A 29 -18.35 -12.52 2.12
C ARG A 29 -18.96 -13.71 1.37
N ALA A 30 -19.50 -13.48 0.17
CA ALA A 30 -20.03 -14.55 -0.67
C ALA A 30 -18.94 -15.55 -1.09
N ARG A 31 -17.74 -15.05 -1.43
CA ARG A 31 -16.58 -15.88 -1.77
C ARG A 31 -16.10 -16.71 -0.59
N ILE A 32 -16.02 -16.12 0.61
CA ILE A 32 -15.66 -16.81 1.86
C ILE A 32 -16.64 -17.94 2.13
N THR A 33 -17.95 -17.71 2.01
CA THR A 33 -18.98 -18.73 2.18
C THR A 33 -18.76 -19.90 1.22
N SER A 34 -18.58 -19.61 -0.08
CA SER A 34 -18.35 -20.65 -1.10
C SER A 34 -17.04 -21.43 -0.86
N LEU A 35 -15.96 -20.74 -0.46
CA LEU A 35 -14.68 -21.41 -0.15
C LEU A 35 -14.76 -22.23 1.13
N SER A 36 -15.52 -21.79 2.14
CA SER A 36 -15.76 -22.54 3.37
C SER A 36 -16.55 -23.82 3.11
N GLU A 37 -17.57 -23.77 2.24
CA GLU A 37 -18.33 -24.96 1.82
C GLU A 37 -17.41 -25.97 1.10
N LYS A 38 -16.53 -25.48 0.21
CA LYS A 38 -15.54 -26.34 -0.47
C LYS A 38 -14.54 -26.94 0.51
N ALA A 39 -14.06 -26.16 1.48
CA ALA A 39 -13.11 -26.64 2.49
C ALA A 39 -13.72 -27.69 3.43
N ALA A 40 -15.05 -27.68 3.61
CA ALA A 40 -15.80 -28.66 4.41
C ALA A 40 -16.10 -29.94 3.63
N ALA A 41 -15.89 -30.00 2.31
CA ALA A 41 -16.15 -31.18 1.51
C ALA A 41 -15.14 -32.30 1.84
N PRO A 42 -15.58 -33.52 2.18
CA PRO A 42 -14.68 -34.59 2.59
C PRO A 42 -13.70 -35.05 1.51
N ASP A 43 -14.09 -34.96 0.24
CA ASP A 43 -13.34 -35.38 -0.93
C ASP A 43 -12.21 -34.36 -1.31
N LEU A 44 -12.27 -33.14 -0.78
CA LEU A 44 -11.21 -32.16 -1.00
C LEU A 44 -9.85 -32.67 -0.49
N TRP A 45 -9.86 -33.40 0.61
CA TRP A 45 -8.63 -33.84 1.29
C TRP A 45 -7.96 -35.05 0.61
N ASP A 46 -8.61 -35.63 -0.39
CA ASP A 46 -8.02 -36.67 -1.25
C ASP A 46 -7.00 -36.08 -2.24
N ASP A 47 -7.08 -34.75 -2.51
CA ASP A 47 -6.13 -33.99 -3.34
C ASP A 47 -5.45 -32.89 -2.50
N PRO A 48 -4.19 -33.08 -2.06
CA PRO A 48 -3.46 -32.10 -1.24
C PRO A 48 -3.22 -30.77 -1.93
N GLU A 49 -3.05 -30.73 -3.26
CA GLU A 49 -2.82 -29.47 -4.01
C GLU A 49 -4.13 -28.67 -4.05
N ALA A 50 -5.25 -29.30 -4.34
CA ALA A 50 -6.57 -28.67 -4.32
C ALA A 50 -6.93 -28.18 -2.91
N ALA A 51 -6.65 -28.97 -1.87
CA ALA A 51 -6.88 -28.59 -0.48
C ALA A 51 -6.05 -27.36 -0.08
N GLN A 52 -4.79 -27.32 -0.45
CA GLN A 52 -3.91 -26.17 -0.20
C GLN A 52 -4.40 -24.92 -0.95
N ALA A 53 -4.80 -25.05 -2.20
CA ALA A 53 -5.31 -23.93 -2.99
C ALA A 53 -6.59 -23.34 -2.38
N VAL A 54 -7.55 -24.18 -1.97
CA VAL A 54 -8.83 -23.76 -1.37
C VAL A 54 -8.59 -23.09 -0.01
N THR A 55 -7.79 -23.70 0.86
CA THR A 55 -7.53 -23.18 2.21
C THR A 55 -6.73 -21.88 2.17
N SER A 56 -5.76 -21.76 1.26
CA SER A 56 -5.01 -20.51 1.03
C SER A 56 -5.93 -19.40 0.51
N ALA A 57 -6.78 -19.70 -0.48
CA ALA A 57 -7.74 -18.74 -1.02
C ALA A 57 -8.76 -18.28 0.04
N LEU A 58 -9.22 -19.19 0.91
CA LEU A 58 -10.10 -18.87 2.03
C LEU A 58 -9.41 -17.94 3.04
N SER A 59 -8.19 -18.27 3.45
CA SER A 59 -7.42 -17.48 4.39
C SER A 59 -7.15 -16.06 3.85
N HIS A 60 -6.81 -15.93 2.58
CA HIS A 60 -6.59 -14.61 1.95
C HIS A 60 -7.90 -13.79 1.92
N ALA A 61 -9.01 -14.39 1.48
CA ALA A 61 -10.29 -13.68 1.41
C ALA A 61 -10.75 -13.22 2.81
N GLN A 62 -10.58 -14.05 3.85
CA GLN A 62 -10.89 -13.69 5.24
C GLN A 62 -9.99 -12.55 5.74
N ALA A 63 -8.69 -12.59 5.44
CA ALA A 63 -7.76 -11.53 5.82
C ALA A 63 -8.06 -10.21 5.11
N ASP A 64 -8.47 -10.25 3.85
CA ASP A 64 -8.84 -9.05 3.08
C ASP A 64 -10.12 -8.42 3.64
N LEU A 65 -11.15 -9.23 3.89
CA LEU A 65 -12.40 -8.75 4.50
C LEU A 65 -12.15 -8.18 5.89
N GLY A 66 -11.40 -8.92 6.74
CA GLY A 66 -11.09 -8.50 8.10
C GLY A 66 -10.40 -7.14 8.17
N ARG A 67 -9.44 -6.89 7.27
CA ARG A 67 -8.75 -5.58 7.19
C ARG A 67 -9.70 -4.43 6.87
N VAL A 68 -10.60 -4.63 5.91
CA VAL A 68 -11.56 -3.58 5.54
C VAL A 68 -12.55 -3.32 6.67
N GLU A 69 -13.09 -4.37 7.28
CA GLU A 69 -14.05 -4.24 8.40
C GLU A 69 -13.41 -3.62 9.64
N GLU A 70 -12.19 -4.01 9.99
CA GLU A 70 -11.42 -3.44 11.11
C GLU A 70 -11.19 -1.94 10.93
N LEU A 71 -10.75 -1.50 9.74
CA LEU A 71 -10.55 -0.09 9.46
C LEU A 71 -11.85 0.72 9.53
N GLY A 72 -12.95 0.16 9.03
CA GLY A 72 -14.28 0.78 9.18
C GLY A 72 -14.66 0.99 10.65
N SER A 73 -14.51 -0.05 11.48
CA SER A 73 -14.77 0.02 12.92
C SER A 73 -13.90 1.07 13.62
N ARG A 74 -12.59 1.10 13.31
CA ARG A 74 -11.67 2.07 13.91
C ARG A 74 -12.01 3.52 13.57
N ILE A 75 -12.54 3.77 12.37
CA ILE A 75 -13.03 5.13 12.01
C ILE A 75 -14.27 5.49 12.82
N ASP A 76 -15.19 4.54 13.03
CA ASP A 76 -16.38 4.75 13.86
C ASP A 76 -16.01 4.99 15.33
N ASP A 77 -15.05 4.23 15.86
CA ASP A 77 -14.52 4.38 17.22
C ASP A 77 -13.83 5.74 17.41
N LEU A 78 -13.04 6.19 16.42
CA LEU A 78 -12.40 7.52 16.43
C LEU A 78 -13.45 8.64 16.46
N GLU A 79 -14.52 8.53 15.67
CA GLU A 79 -15.60 9.53 15.68
C GLU A 79 -16.29 9.58 17.05
N ALA A 80 -16.61 8.42 17.64
CA ALA A 80 -17.19 8.34 18.97
C ALA A 80 -16.27 8.91 20.06
N MET A 81 -14.96 8.69 19.96
CA MET A 81 -13.97 9.25 20.89
C MET A 81 -13.93 10.79 20.82
N VAL A 82 -13.97 11.36 19.62
CA VAL A 82 -14.00 12.81 19.41
C VAL A 82 -15.30 13.42 19.93
N GLU A 83 -16.45 12.73 19.74
CA GLU A 83 -17.73 13.16 20.32
C GLU A 83 -17.69 13.16 21.85
N MET A 84 -17.17 12.10 22.47
CA MET A 84 -17.00 12.03 23.93
C MET A 84 -16.09 13.14 24.44
N ALA A 85 -14.97 13.43 23.77
CA ALA A 85 -14.09 14.53 24.15
C ALA A 85 -14.77 15.89 24.06
N GLY A 86 -15.77 16.06 23.18
CA GLY A 86 -16.59 17.29 23.09
C GLY A 86 -17.59 17.45 24.22
N GLU A 87 -17.97 16.38 24.91
CA GLU A 87 -18.88 16.41 26.08
C GLU A 87 -18.14 16.58 27.40
N GLU A 88 -16.83 16.25 27.43
CA GLU A 88 -15.97 16.39 28.59
C GLU A 88 -15.28 17.77 28.65
N SER A 89 -14.58 18.05 29.74
CA SER A 89 -13.83 19.30 29.91
C SER A 89 -12.59 19.09 30.80
N GLY A 90 -11.56 19.90 30.57
CA GLY A 90 -10.30 19.84 31.33
C GLY A 90 -9.39 18.68 30.87
N GLU A 91 -8.68 18.06 31.83
CA GLU A 91 -7.64 17.07 31.59
C GLU A 91 -8.17 15.81 30.87
N ASP A 92 -9.38 15.37 31.21
CA ASP A 92 -10.02 14.20 30.60
C ASP A 92 -10.31 14.42 29.09
N ALA A 93 -10.78 15.61 28.72
CA ALA A 93 -10.96 15.98 27.31
C ALA A 93 -9.63 16.06 26.56
N ASP A 94 -8.59 16.61 27.19
CA ASP A 94 -7.26 16.71 26.58
C ASP A 94 -6.63 15.31 26.35
N GLU A 95 -6.82 14.37 27.28
CA GLU A 95 -6.37 12.98 27.12
C GLU A 95 -7.08 12.28 25.96
N LEU A 96 -8.42 12.39 25.87
CA LEU A 96 -9.19 11.80 24.77
C LEU A 96 -8.77 12.37 23.41
N LEU A 97 -8.55 13.67 23.31
CA LEU A 97 -8.09 14.31 22.08
C LEU A 97 -6.68 13.87 21.68
N ALA A 98 -5.78 13.67 22.66
CA ALA A 98 -4.44 13.17 22.37
C ALA A 98 -4.47 11.72 21.87
N GLU A 99 -5.33 10.86 22.43
CA GLU A 99 -5.55 9.50 21.94
C GLU A 99 -6.16 9.52 20.52
N ALA A 100 -7.16 10.37 20.30
CA ALA A 100 -7.76 10.54 18.98
C ALA A 100 -6.76 11.02 17.91
N GLU A 101 -5.80 11.90 18.23
CA GLU A 101 -4.73 12.30 17.31
C GLU A 101 -3.81 11.12 16.95
N SER A 102 -3.47 10.27 17.92
CA SER A 102 -2.67 9.07 17.69
C SER A 102 -3.40 8.07 16.79
N ASP A 103 -4.69 7.83 17.06
CA ASP A 103 -5.50 6.90 16.28
C ASP A 103 -5.75 7.43 14.86
N LEU A 104 -6.01 8.71 14.70
CA LEU A 104 -6.13 9.35 13.39
C LEU A 104 -4.88 9.13 12.53
N ALA A 105 -3.70 9.32 13.10
CA ALA A 105 -2.44 9.10 12.38
C ALA A 105 -2.24 7.64 12.00
N SER A 106 -2.55 6.71 12.91
CA SER A 106 -2.47 5.26 12.67
C SER A 106 -3.45 4.81 11.57
N ILE A 107 -4.73 5.19 11.67
CA ILE A 107 -5.77 4.85 10.69
C ILE A 107 -5.43 5.43 9.31
N SER A 108 -4.92 6.67 9.25
CA SER A 108 -4.50 7.31 7.99
C SER A 108 -3.36 6.54 7.32
N GLY A 109 -2.39 6.03 8.08
CA GLY A 109 -1.32 5.17 7.57
C GLY A 109 -1.85 3.85 7.02
N ASP A 110 -2.68 3.15 7.79
CA ASP A 110 -3.25 1.86 7.41
C ASP A 110 -4.17 1.97 6.19
N LEU A 111 -4.96 3.07 6.07
CA LEU A 111 -5.77 3.35 4.90
C LEU A 111 -4.92 3.59 3.65
N SER A 112 -3.83 4.36 3.78
CA SER A 112 -2.91 4.61 2.66
C SER A 112 -2.27 3.32 2.16
N ASP A 113 -1.85 2.45 3.08
CA ASP A 113 -1.31 1.14 2.73
C ASP A 113 -2.35 0.24 2.04
N LEU A 114 -3.59 0.26 2.52
CA LEU A 114 -4.67 -0.52 1.93
C LEU A 114 -5.07 0.03 0.56
N GLU A 115 -5.09 1.35 0.37
CA GLU A 115 -5.33 1.99 -0.91
C GLU A 115 -4.31 1.56 -1.96
N ILE A 116 -3.01 1.59 -1.62
CA ILE A 116 -1.94 1.11 -2.50
C ILE A 116 -2.18 -0.36 -2.89
N ARG A 117 -2.47 -1.24 -1.92
CA ARG A 117 -2.75 -2.67 -2.19
C ARG A 117 -3.96 -2.88 -3.07
N THR A 118 -5.00 -2.05 -2.92
CA THR A 118 -6.24 -2.14 -3.69
C THR A 118 -6.05 -1.69 -5.14
N LEU A 119 -5.23 -0.65 -5.36
CA LEU A 119 -4.88 -0.16 -6.69
C LEU A 119 -3.88 -1.07 -7.42
N LEU A 120 -3.01 -1.76 -6.68
CA LEU A 120 -1.97 -2.64 -7.20
C LEU A 120 -2.38 -4.10 -7.07
N SER A 121 -3.29 -4.56 -7.94
CA SER A 121 -3.86 -5.92 -7.93
C SER A 121 -3.25 -6.88 -8.97
N GLY A 122 -2.22 -6.47 -9.69
CA GLY A 122 -1.51 -7.29 -10.66
C GLY A 122 -0.68 -8.40 -10.00
N GLU A 123 -0.49 -9.51 -10.71
CA GLU A 123 0.26 -10.69 -10.23
C GLU A 123 1.67 -10.36 -9.73
N TYR A 124 2.31 -9.37 -10.34
CA TYR A 124 3.70 -8.97 -10.03
C TYR A 124 3.78 -7.74 -9.11
N ASP A 125 2.69 -7.03 -8.91
CA ASP A 125 2.66 -5.77 -8.14
C ASP A 125 3.24 -5.88 -6.73
N PRO A 126 3.01 -6.98 -5.96
CA PRO A 126 3.56 -7.12 -4.60
C PRO A 126 5.08 -7.30 -4.54
N ARG A 127 5.75 -7.50 -5.67
CA ARG A 127 7.18 -7.85 -5.73
C ARG A 127 8.09 -6.62 -5.62
N ASP A 128 9.36 -6.90 -5.31
CA ASP A 128 10.47 -5.97 -5.48
C ASP A 128 10.59 -5.51 -6.94
N ALA A 129 11.14 -4.33 -7.17
CA ALA A 129 11.31 -3.78 -8.50
C ALA A 129 12.78 -3.80 -8.95
N VAL A 130 13.01 -4.24 -10.19
CA VAL A 130 14.28 -4.02 -10.88
C VAL A 130 14.08 -2.91 -11.91
N VAL A 131 14.77 -1.80 -11.71
CA VAL A 131 14.69 -0.60 -12.55
C VAL A 131 15.94 -0.47 -13.39
N THR A 132 15.78 -0.24 -14.69
CA THR A 132 16.89 0.05 -15.60
C THR A 132 16.67 1.41 -16.26
N ILE A 133 17.60 2.32 -16.05
CA ILE A 133 17.66 3.63 -16.72
C ILE A 133 18.73 3.56 -17.79
N ARG A 134 18.43 4.04 -18.99
CA ARG A 134 19.37 4.12 -20.10
C ARG A 134 19.31 5.50 -20.73
N SER A 135 20.47 6.15 -20.90
CA SER A 135 20.53 7.37 -21.68
C SER A 135 20.22 7.07 -23.15
N GLY A 136 19.36 7.89 -23.74
CA GLY A 136 19.04 7.81 -25.16
C GLY A 136 20.16 8.38 -26.05
N ALA A 137 19.81 8.75 -27.29
CA ALA A 137 20.72 9.28 -28.29
C ALA A 137 21.12 10.77 -28.07
N GLY A 138 20.81 11.36 -26.94
CA GLY A 138 20.99 12.79 -26.63
C GLY A 138 22.39 13.22 -26.18
N GLY A 139 23.42 12.37 -26.31
CA GLY A 139 24.79 12.70 -25.91
C GLY A 139 24.95 12.95 -24.41
N VAL A 140 25.76 13.96 -24.04
CA VAL A 140 26.07 14.27 -22.63
C VAL A 140 24.83 14.66 -21.83
N ASP A 141 23.92 15.46 -22.41
CA ASP A 141 22.69 15.88 -21.73
C ASP A 141 21.79 14.70 -21.34
N ALA A 142 21.68 13.70 -22.23
CA ALA A 142 20.91 12.48 -21.93
C ALA A 142 21.57 11.63 -20.83
N ALA A 143 22.91 11.61 -20.79
CA ALA A 143 23.66 10.90 -19.76
C ALA A 143 23.53 11.57 -18.38
N ASP A 144 23.59 12.89 -18.34
CA ASP A 144 23.36 13.69 -17.13
C ASP A 144 21.91 13.53 -16.63
N PHE A 145 20.95 13.53 -17.54
CA PHE A 145 19.55 13.33 -17.19
C PHE A 145 19.32 11.93 -16.61
N ALA A 146 19.94 10.89 -17.16
CA ALA A 146 19.89 9.53 -16.61
C ALA A 146 20.44 9.46 -15.17
N GLU A 147 21.50 10.21 -14.86
CA GLU A 147 22.04 10.32 -13.50
C GLU A 147 21.10 11.09 -12.57
N MET A 148 20.43 12.14 -13.07
CA MET A 148 19.40 12.86 -12.32
C MET A 148 18.22 11.96 -11.96
N LEU A 149 17.74 11.12 -12.90
CA LEU A 149 16.68 10.15 -12.66
C LEU A 149 17.09 9.10 -11.61
N LEU A 150 18.31 8.55 -11.69
CA LEU A 150 18.80 7.64 -10.66
C LEU A 150 18.75 8.29 -9.27
N ARG A 151 19.21 9.53 -9.16
CA ARG A 151 19.19 10.28 -7.91
C ARG A 151 17.77 10.54 -7.42
N MET A 152 16.84 10.83 -8.33
CA MET A 152 15.42 11.03 -8.01
C MET A 152 14.81 9.76 -7.38
N TYR A 153 14.95 8.61 -8.05
CA TYR A 153 14.40 7.34 -7.55
C TYR A 153 15.10 6.86 -6.27
N THR A 154 16.41 7.05 -6.14
CA THR A 154 17.13 6.69 -4.91
C THR A 154 16.63 7.52 -3.72
N ARG A 155 16.47 8.85 -3.91
CA ARG A 155 15.94 9.72 -2.86
C ARG A 155 14.46 9.44 -2.53
N TRP A 156 13.69 9.07 -3.54
CA TRP A 156 12.31 8.63 -3.30
C TRP A 156 12.30 7.38 -2.42
N ALA A 157 13.09 6.38 -2.73
CA ALA A 157 13.19 5.16 -1.95
C ALA A 157 13.69 5.44 -0.51
N GLU A 158 14.72 6.28 -0.35
CA GLU A 158 15.23 6.70 0.97
C GLU A 158 14.16 7.37 1.84
N ARG A 159 13.29 8.21 1.26
CA ARG A 159 12.21 8.88 2.00
C ARG A 159 11.12 7.92 2.48
N HIS A 160 11.01 6.75 1.85
CA HIS A 160 10.05 5.71 2.20
C HIS A 160 10.70 4.55 2.96
N ASP A 161 11.95 4.72 3.42
CA ASP A 161 12.74 3.69 4.10
C ASP A 161 12.90 2.40 3.28
N TYR A 162 12.90 2.50 1.94
CA TYR A 162 13.08 1.36 1.04
C TYR A 162 14.56 1.14 0.75
N ALA A 163 15.01 -0.12 0.84
CA ALA A 163 16.38 -0.47 0.51
C ALA A 163 16.62 -0.47 -1.00
N VAL A 164 17.67 0.21 -1.44
CA VAL A 164 18.10 0.24 -2.85
C VAL A 164 19.43 -0.45 -3.02
N LYS A 165 19.53 -1.34 -3.99
CA LYS A 165 20.76 -2.03 -4.35
C LYS A 165 21.09 -1.81 -5.82
N VAL A 166 22.20 -1.13 -6.09
CA VAL A 166 22.71 -0.97 -7.46
C VAL A 166 23.33 -2.29 -7.92
N LEU A 167 22.82 -2.83 -9.02
CA LEU A 167 23.27 -4.11 -9.59
C LEU A 167 24.36 -3.90 -10.65
N ASN A 168 24.19 -2.87 -11.49
CA ASN A 168 25.14 -2.57 -12.56
C ASN A 168 25.11 -1.09 -12.91
N THR A 169 26.27 -0.51 -13.24
CA THR A 169 26.41 0.88 -13.68
C THR A 169 27.38 0.95 -14.85
N SER A 170 26.99 1.66 -15.90
CA SER A 170 27.86 2.02 -17.02
C SER A 170 27.87 3.53 -17.14
N TYR A 171 29.04 4.14 -17.01
CA TYR A 171 29.25 5.57 -17.14
C TYR A 171 29.41 5.99 -18.61
N ALA A 172 29.00 7.22 -18.91
CA ALA A 172 29.31 7.82 -20.19
C ALA A 172 30.79 8.28 -20.22
N GLU A 173 31.33 8.56 -21.43
CA GLU A 173 32.76 8.88 -21.59
C GLU A 173 33.13 10.26 -20.99
N GLU A 174 32.22 11.23 -21.05
CA GLU A 174 32.48 12.60 -20.60
C GLU A 174 31.86 12.87 -19.23
N ALA A 175 30.55 12.64 -19.08
CA ALA A 175 29.81 12.85 -17.82
C ALA A 175 28.50 12.05 -17.82
N GLY A 176 27.97 11.76 -16.61
CA GLY A 176 26.68 11.11 -16.41
C GLY A 176 26.69 9.59 -16.64
N LEU A 177 25.52 9.01 -16.76
CA LEU A 177 25.29 7.58 -16.86
C LEU A 177 24.83 7.16 -18.26
N LYS A 178 25.53 6.17 -18.86
CA LYS A 178 25.05 5.51 -20.06
C LYS A 178 23.91 4.52 -19.71
N SER A 179 24.05 3.80 -18.63
CA SER A 179 22.99 2.97 -18.08
C SER A 179 23.26 2.62 -16.63
N VAL A 180 22.16 2.39 -15.89
CA VAL A 180 22.21 1.88 -14.54
C VAL A 180 21.05 0.91 -14.34
N THR A 181 21.30 -0.18 -13.62
CA THR A 181 20.28 -1.12 -13.16
C THR A 181 20.36 -1.22 -11.64
N PHE A 182 19.26 -1.03 -10.97
CA PHE A 182 19.16 -1.14 -9.51
C PHE A 182 17.87 -1.83 -9.10
N GLU A 183 17.88 -2.39 -7.91
CA GLU A 183 16.78 -3.10 -7.29
C GLU A 183 16.25 -2.26 -6.13
N VAL A 184 14.93 -2.17 -6.03
CA VAL A 184 14.22 -1.54 -4.91
C VAL A 184 13.51 -2.64 -4.13
N HIS A 185 13.95 -2.88 -2.90
CA HIS A 185 13.37 -3.89 -2.02
C HIS A 185 12.29 -3.25 -1.14
N ALA A 186 11.05 -3.41 -1.55
CA ALA A 186 9.90 -2.95 -0.79
C ALA A 186 8.61 -3.66 -1.22
N PRO A 187 7.65 -3.83 -0.32
CA PRO A 187 6.32 -4.29 -0.70
C PRO A 187 5.72 -3.38 -1.78
N TYR A 188 5.18 -3.98 -2.84
CA TYR A 188 4.57 -3.27 -3.96
C TYR A 188 5.51 -2.32 -4.75
N ALA A 189 6.82 -2.48 -4.63
CA ALA A 189 7.78 -1.66 -5.38
C ALA A 189 7.60 -1.81 -6.90
N TYR A 190 7.35 -3.04 -7.39
CA TYR A 190 7.09 -3.27 -8.82
C TYR A 190 5.83 -2.55 -9.28
N GLY A 191 4.72 -2.73 -8.59
CA GLY A 191 3.45 -2.09 -8.95
C GLY A 191 3.58 -0.57 -9.00
N THR A 192 4.19 0.03 -7.97
CA THR A 192 4.40 1.48 -7.87
C THR A 192 5.29 2.03 -9.00
N LEU A 193 6.39 1.33 -9.32
CA LEU A 193 7.36 1.80 -10.31
C LEU A 193 7.04 1.36 -11.75
N SER A 194 6.14 0.40 -11.95
CA SER A 194 5.79 -0.10 -13.29
C SER A 194 5.16 0.98 -14.18
N VAL A 195 4.44 1.92 -13.59
CA VAL A 195 3.82 3.05 -14.30
C VAL A 195 4.82 4.07 -14.82
N GLU A 196 6.04 4.08 -14.27
CA GLU A 196 7.15 4.93 -14.69
C GLU A 196 7.88 4.38 -15.94
N GLY A 197 7.49 3.21 -16.43
CA GLY A 197 8.10 2.59 -17.61
C GLY A 197 7.81 3.38 -18.88
N GLY A 198 8.83 4.03 -19.45
CA GLY A 198 8.68 4.84 -20.66
C GLY A 198 9.90 5.69 -20.99
N THR A 199 9.69 6.65 -21.89
CA THR A 199 10.69 7.66 -22.26
C THR A 199 10.42 8.93 -21.44
N HIS A 200 11.41 9.37 -20.73
CA HIS A 200 11.40 10.59 -19.92
C HIS A 200 12.11 11.74 -20.60
#